data_d22769308156bae6e7de9cce6ec1dd30
#
_entry.id   d22769308156bae6e7de9cce6ec1dd30
#
_cell.length_a   1.000
_cell.length_b   1.000
_cell.length_c   1.000
_cell.angle_alpha   90.00
_cell.angle_beta   90.00
_cell.angle_gamma   90.00
#
_symmetry.space_group_name_H-M   'P 1'
#
loop_
_entity.id
_entity.type
_entity.pdbx_description
1 polymer ?
#
loop_
_entity_poly.entity_id
_entity_poly.type
_entity_poly.pdbx_seq_one_letter_code
_entity_poly.pdbx_strand_id
1 'polypeptide(L)'
;MAAKGAPVFPPQHGAWAFLGLPIILGAMVGGVTPLSVLLGIGFIVAYPASYFAIAILRYPRPQRFRKGLWIWGSTGAVIAVLLIAARPWLLWVGLVYAIAFAVNLAFARAHNERSLLNDAVFILECVAIVPIMWAINAGTTDLVPPPFVDAPTTLWTLTAFAALALVGSTMHVRSLIRERSNPRFRMLSQVFAGVSLITSVALAYPYGMWALLCTAVAFGFLLVRSLLLGRRPMKPG
;
A
#
# COMPACT_ATOMS: atom_id res chain seq x y z
N MET A 1 -24.52 29.69 3.15
CA MET A 1 -23.73 28.46 3.30
C MET A 1 -22.25 28.82 3.07
N ALA A 2 -21.43 28.79 4.12
CA ALA A 2 -19.99 29.01 3.99
C ALA A 2 -19.38 28.00 3.06
N ALA A 3 -18.65 28.47 2.04
CA ALA A 3 -17.94 27.61 1.11
C ALA A 3 -16.94 26.77 1.91
N LYS A 4 -17.18 25.46 2.07
CA LYS A 4 -16.18 24.54 2.62
C LYS A 4 -14.89 24.75 1.85
N GLY A 5 -13.81 25.13 2.56
CA GLY A 5 -12.49 25.36 1.97
C GLY A 5 -12.05 24.17 1.12
N ALA A 6 -11.14 24.43 0.15
CA ALA A 6 -10.61 23.39 -0.70
C ALA A 6 -9.95 22.28 0.16
N PRO A 7 -10.25 20.99 -0.09
CA PRO A 7 -9.66 19.92 0.68
C PRO A 7 -8.15 19.88 0.43
N VAL A 8 -7.36 19.74 1.50
CA VAL A 8 -5.90 19.63 1.42
C VAL A 8 -5.45 18.19 1.76
N PHE A 9 -6.30 17.42 2.44
CA PHE A 9 -6.03 16.02 2.78
C PHE A 9 -7.09 15.10 2.17
N PRO A 10 -6.67 13.89 1.71
CA PRO A 10 -7.61 12.87 1.27
C PRO A 10 -8.51 12.41 2.41
N PRO A 11 -9.81 12.20 2.19
CA PRO A 11 -10.73 11.72 3.23
C PRO A 11 -10.61 10.22 3.53
N GLN A 12 -9.75 9.50 2.83
CA GLN A 12 -9.62 8.04 2.90
C GLN A 12 -8.61 7.62 3.99
N HIS A 13 -9.08 7.49 5.23
CA HIS A 13 -8.20 7.16 6.36
C HIS A 13 -7.55 5.76 6.26
N GLY A 14 -8.22 4.78 5.65
CA GLY A 14 -7.69 3.41 5.51
C GLY A 14 -6.44 3.29 4.65
N ALA A 15 -6.24 4.17 3.66
CA ALA A 15 -5.09 4.13 2.77
C ALA A 15 -3.76 4.38 3.50
N TRP A 16 -3.75 5.12 4.61
CA TRP A 16 -2.54 5.35 5.40
C TRP A 16 -1.97 4.08 6.01
N ALA A 17 -2.83 3.13 6.41
CA ALA A 17 -2.39 1.83 6.91
C ALA A 17 -1.75 0.97 5.80
N PHE A 18 -2.26 1.09 4.56
CA PHE A 18 -1.71 0.40 3.39
C PHE A 18 -0.30 0.86 3.02
N LEU A 19 0.05 2.11 3.32
CA LEU A 19 1.39 2.66 3.13
C LEU A 19 2.27 2.44 4.37
N GLY A 20 1.74 2.67 5.55
CA GLY A 20 2.49 2.60 6.80
C GLY A 20 3.06 1.21 7.08
N LEU A 21 2.25 0.16 6.87
CA LEU A 21 2.70 -1.21 7.12
C LEU A 21 3.93 -1.60 6.25
N PRO A 22 3.92 -1.47 4.91
CA PRO A 22 5.09 -1.79 4.09
C PRO A 22 6.31 -0.92 4.38
N ILE A 23 6.13 0.36 4.68
CA ILE A 23 7.24 1.25 5.06
C ILE A 23 7.92 0.75 6.33
N ILE A 24 7.14 0.39 7.37
CA ILE A 24 7.68 -0.14 8.62
C ILE A 24 8.40 -1.47 8.37
N LEU A 25 7.76 -2.41 7.66
CA LEU A 25 8.36 -3.71 7.37
C LEU A 25 9.65 -3.58 6.54
N GLY A 26 9.67 -2.68 5.55
CA GLY A 26 10.85 -2.41 4.76
C GLY A 26 11.98 -1.77 5.58
N ALA A 27 11.66 -0.86 6.49
CA ALA A 27 12.62 -0.26 7.42
C ALA A 27 13.19 -1.29 8.42
N MET A 28 12.39 -2.28 8.84
CA MET A 28 12.87 -3.36 9.72
C MET A 28 13.96 -4.22 9.05
N VAL A 29 13.90 -4.42 7.73
CA VAL A 29 14.90 -5.21 7.00
C VAL A 29 16.05 -4.35 6.49
N GLY A 30 15.73 -3.19 5.92
CA GLY A 30 16.73 -2.31 5.29
C GLY A 30 17.46 -1.42 6.29
N GLY A 31 16.94 -1.30 7.51
CA GLY A 31 17.42 -0.33 8.48
C GLY A 31 16.85 1.08 8.27
N VAL A 32 17.04 1.92 9.28
CA VAL A 32 16.57 3.31 9.29
C VAL A 32 17.76 4.24 9.01
N THR A 33 17.76 4.85 7.83
CA THR A 33 18.75 5.84 7.40
C THR A 33 18.04 7.12 6.94
N PRO A 34 18.73 8.26 6.82
CA PRO A 34 18.12 9.48 6.28
C PRO A 34 17.46 9.26 4.91
N LEU A 35 18.05 8.42 4.03
CA LEU A 35 17.50 8.11 2.72
C LEU A 35 16.24 7.24 2.82
N SER A 36 16.22 6.23 3.70
CA SER A 36 15.03 5.40 3.88
C SER A 36 13.88 6.18 4.52
N VAL A 37 14.19 7.10 5.45
CA VAL A 37 13.18 8.02 6.01
C VAL A 37 12.62 8.94 4.93
N LEU A 38 13.50 9.55 4.11
CA LEU A 38 13.08 10.42 3.01
C LEU A 38 12.23 9.66 1.98
N LEU A 39 12.59 8.40 1.66
CA LEU A 39 11.82 7.54 0.78
C LEU A 39 10.43 7.23 1.37
N GLY A 40 10.36 6.87 2.65
CA GLY A 40 9.10 6.64 3.35
C GLY A 40 8.18 7.87 3.33
N ILE A 41 8.74 9.05 3.59
CA ILE A 41 8.01 10.33 3.45
C ILE A 41 7.57 10.53 2.01
N GLY A 42 8.40 10.19 1.02
CA GLY A 42 8.07 10.25 -0.41
C GLY A 42 6.83 9.43 -0.75
N PHE A 43 6.73 8.19 -0.28
CA PHE A 43 5.52 7.36 -0.46
C PHE A 43 4.29 7.95 0.25
N ILE A 44 4.46 8.47 1.47
CA ILE A 44 3.37 9.13 2.21
C ILE A 44 2.87 10.37 1.45
N VAL A 45 3.75 11.15 0.83
CA VAL A 45 3.41 12.34 0.04
C VAL A 45 2.84 11.98 -1.33
N ALA A 46 3.31 10.91 -1.96
CA ALA A 46 2.83 10.46 -3.27
C ALA A 46 1.34 10.07 -3.24
N TYR A 47 0.85 9.52 -2.13
CA TYR A 47 -0.55 9.13 -2.00
C TYR A 47 -1.52 10.32 -2.12
N PRO A 48 -1.42 11.43 -1.34
CA PRO A 48 -2.28 12.59 -1.57
C PRO A 48 -2.10 13.20 -2.96
N ALA A 49 -0.88 13.23 -3.50
CA ALA A 49 -0.63 13.74 -4.84
C ALA A 49 -1.43 12.94 -5.89
N SER A 50 -1.38 11.61 -5.85
CA SER A 50 -2.15 10.74 -6.74
C SER A 50 -3.65 10.88 -6.55
N TYR A 51 -4.13 10.97 -5.30
CA TYR A 51 -5.53 11.23 -5.00
C TYR A 51 -6.04 12.51 -5.65
N PHE A 52 -5.31 13.63 -5.48
CA PHE A 52 -5.72 14.91 -6.05
C PHE A 52 -5.63 14.93 -7.57
N ALA A 53 -4.64 14.24 -8.17
CA ALA A 53 -4.54 14.10 -9.62
C ALA A 53 -5.76 13.35 -10.20
N ILE A 54 -6.14 12.21 -9.58
CA ILE A 54 -7.34 11.46 -9.96
C ILE A 54 -8.61 12.29 -9.75
N ALA A 55 -8.71 13.00 -8.61
CA ALA A 55 -9.87 13.81 -8.28
C ALA A 55 -10.11 14.95 -9.31
N ILE A 56 -9.06 15.57 -9.82
CA ILE A 56 -9.15 16.60 -10.87
C ILE A 56 -9.79 16.04 -12.15
N LEU A 57 -9.49 14.79 -12.50
CA LEU A 57 -10.02 14.17 -13.71
C LEU A 57 -11.44 13.62 -13.55
N ARG A 58 -11.81 13.28 -12.32
CA ARG A 58 -13.07 12.60 -12.02
C ARG A 58 -14.23 13.55 -11.68
N TYR A 59 -13.95 14.62 -10.94
CA TYR A 59 -15.00 15.45 -10.39
C TYR A 59 -15.33 16.65 -11.31
N PRO A 60 -16.60 17.08 -11.38
CA PRO A 60 -17.03 18.16 -12.26
C PRO A 60 -16.48 19.54 -11.88
N ARG A 61 -15.93 19.68 -10.67
CA ARG A 61 -15.31 20.93 -10.18
C ARG A 61 -13.83 20.70 -9.84
N PRO A 62 -12.96 20.55 -10.85
CA PRO A 62 -11.55 20.19 -10.66
C PRO A 62 -10.75 21.26 -9.90
N GLN A 63 -11.18 22.55 -9.98
CA GLN A 63 -10.46 23.67 -9.35
C GLN A 63 -10.30 23.49 -7.84
N ARG A 64 -11.26 22.81 -7.18
CA ARG A 64 -11.22 22.53 -5.73
C ARG A 64 -10.02 21.67 -5.31
N PHE A 65 -9.50 20.86 -6.22
CA PHE A 65 -8.44 19.90 -5.93
C PHE A 65 -7.07 20.39 -6.35
N ARG A 66 -6.99 21.48 -7.16
CA ARG A 66 -5.72 22.01 -7.66
C ARG A 66 -4.75 22.39 -6.54
N LYS A 67 -5.24 23.06 -5.49
CA LYS A 67 -4.39 23.46 -4.36
C LYS A 67 -3.73 22.23 -3.69
N GLY A 68 -4.50 21.18 -3.45
CA GLY A 68 -3.98 19.93 -2.89
C GLY A 68 -2.93 19.29 -3.81
N LEU A 69 -3.20 19.22 -5.13
CA LEU A 69 -2.25 18.70 -6.10
C LEU A 69 -0.95 19.52 -6.14
N TRP A 70 -1.04 20.84 -6.14
CA TRP A 70 0.17 21.67 -6.12
C TRP A 70 1.01 21.46 -4.87
N ILE A 71 0.41 21.44 -3.69
CA ILE A 71 1.13 21.23 -2.42
C ILE A 71 1.82 19.85 -2.43
N TRP A 72 1.04 18.78 -2.59
CA TRP A 72 1.57 17.43 -2.50
C TRP A 72 2.43 17.03 -3.69
N GLY A 73 2.06 17.48 -4.89
CA GLY A 73 2.81 17.23 -6.11
C GLY A 73 4.16 17.92 -6.14
N SER A 74 4.25 19.19 -5.75
CA SER A 74 5.55 19.89 -5.68
C SER A 74 6.44 19.31 -4.58
N THR A 75 5.88 19.03 -3.40
CA THR A 75 6.63 18.36 -2.32
C THR A 75 7.15 17.00 -2.76
N GLY A 76 6.30 16.19 -3.41
CA GLY A 76 6.69 14.89 -3.95
C GLY A 76 7.76 14.99 -5.03
N ALA A 77 7.66 15.99 -5.91
CA ALA A 77 8.67 16.22 -6.96
C ALA A 77 10.04 16.58 -6.37
N VAL A 78 10.08 17.45 -5.37
CA VAL A 78 11.34 17.78 -4.67
C VAL A 78 11.95 16.54 -4.02
N ILE A 79 11.15 15.76 -3.29
CA ILE A 79 11.63 14.53 -2.65
C ILE A 79 12.14 13.54 -3.71
N ALA A 80 11.41 13.36 -4.81
CA ALA A 80 11.81 12.46 -5.90
C ALA A 80 13.14 12.89 -6.52
N VAL A 81 13.35 14.19 -6.77
CA VAL A 81 14.64 14.71 -7.30
C VAL A 81 15.78 14.41 -6.33
N LEU A 82 15.60 14.66 -5.03
CA LEU A 82 16.63 14.38 -4.02
C LEU A 82 16.97 12.88 -3.94
N LEU A 83 15.95 12.04 -3.99
CA LEU A 83 16.11 10.57 -3.95
C LEU A 83 16.81 10.05 -5.21
N ILE A 84 16.40 10.52 -6.39
CA ILE A 84 17.01 10.12 -7.68
C ILE A 84 18.46 10.62 -7.77
N ALA A 85 18.75 11.84 -7.28
CA ALA A 85 20.12 12.35 -7.21
C ALA A 85 21.01 11.48 -6.31
N ALA A 86 20.47 10.96 -5.19
CA ALA A 86 21.19 10.07 -4.28
C ALA A 86 21.25 8.61 -4.79
N ARG A 87 20.23 8.15 -5.50
CA ARG A 87 20.07 6.77 -5.98
C ARG A 87 19.42 6.77 -7.38
N PRO A 88 20.21 6.92 -8.45
CA PRO A 88 19.69 7.07 -9.82
C PRO A 88 18.83 5.90 -10.31
N TRP A 89 19.05 4.68 -9.83
CA TRP A 89 18.23 3.52 -10.16
C TRP A 89 16.73 3.69 -9.77
N LEU A 90 16.40 4.62 -8.85
CA LEU A 90 15.02 4.93 -8.51
C LEU A 90 14.22 5.51 -9.69
N LEU A 91 14.88 5.94 -10.78
CA LEU A 91 14.20 6.26 -12.03
C LEU A 91 13.37 5.09 -12.57
N TRP A 92 13.88 3.86 -12.46
CA TRP A 92 13.13 2.67 -12.88
C TRP A 92 11.93 2.40 -11.98
N VAL A 93 12.10 2.60 -10.67
CA VAL A 93 10.97 2.53 -9.71
C VAL A 93 9.93 3.58 -10.08
N GLY A 94 10.35 4.84 -10.30
CA GLY A 94 9.46 5.92 -10.72
C GLY A 94 8.72 5.61 -12.01
N LEU A 95 9.37 4.99 -12.99
CA LEU A 95 8.74 4.56 -14.26
C LEU A 95 7.67 3.49 -14.00
N VAL A 96 7.96 2.46 -13.20
CA VAL A 96 7.00 1.40 -12.85
C VAL A 96 5.78 1.99 -12.14
N TYR A 97 5.99 2.87 -11.16
CA TYR A 97 4.89 3.54 -10.44
C TYR A 97 4.11 4.50 -11.35
N ALA A 98 4.77 5.17 -12.31
CA ALA A 98 4.08 6.00 -13.30
C ALA A 98 3.16 5.16 -14.21
N ILE A 99 3.61 3.97 -14.63
CA ILE A 99 2.79 3.03 -15.41
C ILE A 99 1.61 2.54 -14.56
N ALA A 100 1.84 2.11 -13.32
CA ALA A 100 0.79 1.68 -12.41
C ALA A 100 -0.22 2.81 -12.13
N PHE A 101 0.27 4.04 -11.94
CA PHE A 101 -0.59 5.20 -11.80
C PHE A 101 -1.41 5.50 -13.06
N ALA A 102 -0.83 5.34 -14.26
CA ALA A 102 -1.56 5.48 -15.52
C ALA A 102 -2.69 4.43 -15.65
N VAL A 103 -2.46 3.20 -15.17
CA VAL A 103 -3.49 2.16 -15.10
C VAL A 103 -4.59 2.57 -14.11
N ASN A 104 -4.25 3.01 -12.90
CA ASN A 104 -5.21 3.51 -11.91
C ASN A 104 -6.05 4.68 -12.48
N LEU A 105 -5.40 5.55 -13.26
CA LEU A 105 -6.04 6.68 -13.92
C LEU A 105 -7.01 6.24 -15.02
N ALA A 106 -6.66 5.20 -15.80
CA ALA A 106 -7.54 4.61 -16.80
C ALA A 106 -8.79 4.00 -16.14
N PHE A 107 -8.63 3.27 -15.02
CA PHE A 107 -9.78 2.78 -14.24
C PHE A 107 -10.66 3.91 -13.70
N ALA A 108 -10.06 5.01 -13.22
CA ALA A 108 -10.81 6.17 -12.74
C ALA A 108 -11.61 6.85 -13.85
N ARG A 109 -11.04 7.00 -15.06
CA ARG A 109 -11.75 7.53 -16.26
C ARG A 109 -12.88 6.62 -16.71
N ALA A 110 -12.69 5.32 -16.63
CA ALA A 110 -13.71 4.33 -16.97
C ALA A 110 -14.79 4.16 -15.88
N HIS A 111 -14.76 4.94 -14.79
CA HIS A 111 -15.61 4.79 -13.60
C HIS A 111 -15.56 3.38 -12.98
N ASN A 112 -14.45 2.69 -13.16
CA ASN A 112 -14.23 1.30 -12.72
C ASN A 112 -13.12 1.18 -11.65
N GLU A 113 -12.87 2.24 -10.90
CA GLU A 113 -11.87 2.25 -9.83
C GLU A 113 -12.21 1.31 -8.66
N ARG A 114 -13.43 0.74 -8.67
CA ARG A 114 -13.87 -0.25 -7.68
C ARG A 114 -13.64 -1.69 -8.11
N SER A 115 -12.98 -1.94 -9.23
CA SER A 115 -12.67 -3.27 -9.71
C SER A 115 -11.65 -3.97 -8.81
N LEU A 116 -11.67 -5.31 -8.80
CA LEU A 116 -10.65 -6.12 -8.12
C LEU A 116 -9.26 -5.89 -8.71
N LEU A 117 -9.19 -5.66 -10.02
CA LEU A 117 -7.93 -5.43 -10.70
C LEU A 117 -7.27 -4.12 -10.28
N ASN A 118 -8.07 -3.05 -10.11
CA ASN A 118 -7.55 -1.78 -9.59
C ASN A 118 -7.07 -1.92 -8.14
N ASP A 119 -7.83 -2.63 -7.30
CA ASP A 119 -7.41 -2.95 -5.92
C ASP A 119 -6.10 -3.76 -5.93
N ALA A 120 -5.92 -4.71 -6.86
CA ALA A 120 -4.70 -5.52 -6.99
C ALA A 120 -3.48 -4.68 -7.41
N VAL A 121 -3.63 -3.78 -8.38
CA VAL A 121 -2.55 -2.84 -8.78
C VAL A 121 -2.11 -2.01 -7.58
N PHE A 122 -3.04 -1.42 -6.85
CA PHE A 122 -2.73 -0.63 -5.67
C PHE A 122 -2.04 -1.45 -4.56
N ILE A 123 -2.46 -2.69 -4.34
CA ILE A 123 -1.81 -3.60 -3.38
C ILE A 123 -0.37 -3.90 -3.82
N LEU A 124 -0.15 -4.19 -5.10
CA LEU A 124 1.19 -4.44 -5.63
C LEU A 124 2.10 -3.23 -5.47
N GLU A 125 1.61 -2.01 -5.75
CA GLU A 125 2.33 -0.76 -5.48
C GLU A 125 2.73 -0.66 -4.00
N CYS A 126 1.81 -0.94 -3.07
CA CYS A 126 2.09 -0.89 -1.64
C CYS A 126 3.08 -1.99 -1.19
N VAL A 127 2.92 -3.23 -1.66
CA VAL A 127 3.81 -4.36 -1.30
C VAL A 127 5.24 -4.12 -1.81
N ALA A 128 5.39 -3.53 -3.01
CA ALA A 128 6.69 -3.21 -3.58
C ALA A 128 7.50 -2.20 -2.74
N ILE A 129 6.85 -1.44 -1.85
CA ILE A 129 7.54 -0.53 -0.93
C ILE A 129 8.54 -1.30 -0.05
N VAL A 130 8.22 -2.52 0.40
CA VAL A 130 9.10 -3.31 1.29
C VAL A 130 10.48 -3.55 0.66
N PRO A 131 10.60 -4.15 -0.54
CA PRO A 131 11.90 -4.36 -1.17
C PRO A 131 12.58 -3.05 -1.60
N ILE A 132 11.83 -2.01 -1.98
CA ILE A 132 12.41 -0.71 -2.33
C ILE A 132 13.03 -0.03 -1.10
N MET A 133 12.39 -0.12 0.07
CA MET A 133 12.92 0.40 1.34
C MET A 133 14.21 -0.31 1.76
N TRP A 134 14.33 -1.61 1.51
CA TRP A 134 15.59 -2.33 1.71
C TRP A 134 16.64 -1.88 0.70
N ALA A 135 16.29 -1.86 -0.59
CA ALA A 135 17.20 -1.58 -1.68
C ALA A 135 17.83 -0.19 -1.59
N ILE A 136 17.14 0.81 -1.04
CA ILE A 136 17.69 2.18 -0.93
C ILE A 136 18.94 2.23 -0.05
N ASN A 137 19.02 1.35 0.95
CA ASN A 137 20.17 1.27 1.86
C ASN A 137 21.24 0.29 1.35
N ALA A 138 20.85 -0.79 0.67
CA ALA A 138 21.77 -1.74 0.04
C ALA A 138 22.31 -1.25 -1.32
N GLY A 139 21.67 -0.23 -1.90
CA GLY A 139 21.87 0.19 -3.27
C GLY A 139 23.14 1.00 -3.51
N THR A 140 23.59 0.91 -4.75
CA THR A 140 24.67 1.68 -5.33
C THR A 140 24.21 3.06 -5.79
N THR A 141 25.16 3.92 -6.17
CA THR A 141 24.90 5.21 -6.83
C THR A 141 24.71 5.05 -8.35
N ASP A 142 24.64 3.84 -8.86
CA ASP A 142 24.50 3.53 -10.27
C ASP A 142 23.05 3.59 -10.74
N LEU A 143 22.84 3.53 -12.06
CA LEU A 143 21.51 3.40 -12.67
C LEU A 143 20.94 1.98 -12.55
N VAL A 144 21.76 1.00 -12.22
CA VAL A 144 21.33 -0.39 -12.03
C VAL A 144 20.83 -0.58 -10.60
N PRO A 145 19.61 -1.10 -10.39
CA PRO A 145 19.14 -1.42 -9.06
C PRO A 145 20.02 -2.50 -8.40
N PRO A 146 20.12 -2.53 -7.06
CA PRO A 146 20.88 -3.54 -6.37
C PRO A 146 20.34 -4.94 -6.70
N PRO A 147 21.20 -5.96 -6.83
CA PRO A 147 20.76 -7.31 -7.13
C PRO A 147 19.96 -7.90 -5.99
N PHE A 148 18.68 -8.19 -6.22
CA PHE A 148 17.78 -8.78 -5.22
C PHE A 148 18.11 -10.25 -4.93
N VAL A 149 19.01 -10.87 -5.70
CA VAL A 149 19.49 -12.24 -5.44
C VAL A 149 20.26 -12.34 -4.11
N ASP A 150 20.91 -11.24 -3.71
CA ASP A 150 21.67 -11.16 -2.46
C ASP A 150 20.81 -10.67 -1.28
N ALA A 151 19.52 -10.46 -1.51
CA ALA A 151 18.62 -9.99 -0.49
C ALA A 151 18.38 -11.06 0.60
N PRO A 152 18.32 -10.67 1.88
CA PRO A 152 18.12 -11.63 2.96
C PRO A 152 16.73 -12.26 2.85
N THR A 153 16.60 -13.53 3.24
CA THR A 153 15.31 -14.25 3.25
C THR A 153 14.23 -13.51 4.03
N THR A 154 14.62 -12.79 5.09
CA THR A 154 13.74 -11.93 5.88
C THR A 154 13.03 -10.89 5.03
N LEU A 155 13.69 -10.33 3.99
CA LEU A 155 13.06 -9.37 3.07
C LEU A 155 11.82 -9.98 2.41
N TRP A 156 11.97 -11.17 1.85
CA TRP A 156 10.88 -11.84 1.14
C TRP A 156 9.78 -12.31 2.08
N THR A 157 10.16 -12.74 3.28
CA THR A 157 9.20 -13.07 4.36
C THR A 157 8.34 -11.86 4.74
N LEU A 158 8.94 -10.70 5.00
CA LEU A 158 8.20 -9.50 5.36
C LEU A 158 7.41 -8.91 4.17
N THR A 159 7.92 -9.07 2.94
CA THR A 159 7.17 -8.72 1.73
C THR A 159 5.93 -9.61 1.59
N ALA A 160 6.05 -10.91 1.85
CA ALA A 160 4.91 -11.83 1.87
C ALA A 160 3.91 -11.48 2.98
N PHE A 161 4.38 -11.10 4.17
CA PHE A 161 3.49 -10.64 5.26
C PHE A 161 2.72 -9.38 4.86
N ALA A 162 3.38 -8.40 4.23
CA ALA A 162 2.69 -7.23 3.69
C ALA A 162 1.62 -7.64 2.68
N ALA A 163 1.94 -8.51 1.72
CA ALA A 163 1.01 -8.97 0.71
C ALA A 163 -0.21 -9.68 1.32
N LEU A 164 0.02 -10.65 2.22
CA LEU A 164 -1.06 -11.39 2.88
C LEU A 164 -1.96 -10.48 3.71
N ALA A 165 -1.38 -9.52 4.46
CA ALA A 165 -2.13 -8.59 5.28
C ALA A 165 -2.97 -7.61 4.44
N LEU A 166 -2.40 -7.05 3.36
CA LEU A 166 -3.08 -6.06 2.51
C LEU A 166 -4.16 -6.72 1.65
N VAL A 167 -3.88 -7.87 1.02
CA VAL A 167 -4.89 -8.64 0.29
C VAL A 167 -6.02 -9.07 1.21
N GLY A 168 -5.69 -9.65 2.37
CA GLY A 168 -6.68 -10.09 3.35
C GLY A 168 -7.56 -8.94 3.86
N SER A 169 -6.96 -7.78 4.13
CA SER A 169 -7.71 -6.59 4.54
C SER A 169 -8.62 -6.07 3.44
N THR A 170 -8.16 -6.04 2.19
CA THR A 170 -8.97 -5.64 1.02
C THR A 170 -10.14 -6.59 0.82
N MET A 171 -9.90 -7.91 0.82
CA MET A 171 -10.95 -8.91 0.67
C MET A 171 -11.99 -8.81 1.79
N HIS A 172 -11.53 -8.61 3.03
CA HIS A 172 -12.43 -8.44 4.16
C HIS A 172 -13.32 -7.21 4.02
N VAL A 173 -12.74 -6.03 3.78
CA VAL A 173 -13.51 -4.78 3.61
C VAL A 173 -14.47 -4.89 2.43
N ARG A 174 -14.03 -5.49 1.33
CA ARG A 174 -14.85 -5.71 0.15
C ARG A 174 -16.03 -6.64 0.44
N SER A 175 -15.83 -7.71 1.21
CA SER A 175 -16.90 -8.63 1.63
C SER A 175 -17.97 -7.96 2.49
N LEU A 176 -17.62 -6.92 3.24
CA LEU A 176 -18.56 -6.18 4.10
C LEU A 176 -19.33 -5.09 3.37
N ILE A 177 -18.74 -4.48 2.36
CA ILE A 177 -19.29 -3.27 1.71
C ILE A 177 -19.81 -3.58 0.31
N ARG A 178 -18.95 -4.08 -0.59
CA ARG A 178 -19.25 -4.24 -2.01
C ARG A 178 -19.92 -5.57 -2.33
N GLU A 179 -19.44 -6.63 -1.69
CA GLU A 179 -19.87 -8.01 -1.90
C GLU A 179 -20.74 -8.53 -0.72
N ARG A 180 -21.40 -7.64 0.01
CA ARG A 180 -22.17 -7.98 1.23
C ARG A 180 -23.28 -9.00 1.00
N SER A 181 -23.86 -9.02 -0.19
CA SER A 181 -24.92 -9.97 -0.60
C SER A 181 -24.34 -11.28 -1.18
N ASN A 182 -23.02 -11.38 -1.34
CA ASN A 182 -22.37 -12.53 -1.94
C ASN A 182 -21.74 -13.44 -0.87
N PRO A 183 -22.43 -14.53 -0.45
CA PRO A 183 -21.93 -15.41 0.60
C PRO A 183 -20.66 -16.16 0.18
N ARG A 184 -20.47 -16.41 -1.12
CA ARG A 184 -19.28 -17.08 -1.65
C ARG A 184 -18.05 -16.19 -1.50
N PHE A 185 -18.17 -14.90 -1.79
CA PHE A 185 -17.06 -13.96 -1.63
C PHE A 185 -16.67 -13.78 -0.15
N ARG A 186 -17.66 -13.74 0.74
CA ARG A 186 -17.43 -13.72 2.19
C ARG A 186 -16.68 -14.96 2.66
N MET A 187 -17.12 -16.14 2.24
CA MET A 187 -16.43 -17.40 2.56
C MET A 187 -15.00 -17.39 2.01
N LEU A 188 -14.79 -16.95 0.77
CA LEU A 188 -13.45 -16.81 0.17
C LEU A 188 -12.54 -15.90 1.00
N SER A 189 -13.07 -14.76 1.46
CA SER A 189 -12.31 -13.84 2.34
C SER A 189 -11.91 -14.49 3.67
N GLN A 190 -12.79 -15.30 4.27
CA GLN A 190 -12.52 -16.01 5.52
C GLN A 190 -11.50 -17.14 5.33
N VAL A 191 -11.63 -17.91 4.25
CA VAL A 191 -10.67 -18.96 3.88
C VAL A 191 -9.30 -18.33 3.62
N PHE A 192 -9.25 -17.23 2.87
CA PHE A 192 -8.00 -16.51 2.64
C PHE A 192 -7.35 -16.03 3.95
N ALA A 193 -8.13 -15.52 4.91
CA ALA A 193 -7.60 -15.11 6.21
C ALA A 193 -7.04 -16.31 7.00
N GLY A 194 -7.67 -17.47 6.95
CA GLY A 194 -7.17 -18.71 7.54
C GLY A 194 -5.87 -19.21 6.89
N VAL A 195 -5.84 -19.23 5.55
CA VAL A 195 -4.64 -19.58 4.79
C VAL A 195 -3.51 -18.59 5.08
N SER A 196 -3.81 -17.30 5.14
CA SER A 196 -2.82 -16.26 5.48
C SER A 196 -2.21 -16.47 6.86
N LEU A 197 -3.00 -16.87 7.86
CA LEU A 197 -2.49 -17.20 9.19
C LEU A 197 -1.54 -18.39 9.13
N ILE A 198 -1.94 -19.49 8.50
CA ILE A 198 -1.11 -20.70 8.38
C ILE A 198 0.20 -20.38 7.65
N THR A 199 0.10 -19.73 6.50
CA THR A 199 1.27 -19.37 5.69
C THR A 199 2.22 -18.43 6.44
N SER A 200 1.68 -17.41 7.12
CA SER A 200 2.51 -16.45 7.84
C SER A 200 3.21 -17.08 9.05
N VAL A 201 2.55 -17.98 9.77
CA VAL A 201 3.17 -18.74 10.88
C VAL A 201 4.25 -19.68 10.34
N ALA A 202 4.02 -20.38 9.23
CA ALA A 202 5.03 -21.23 8.60
C ALA A 202 6.26 -20.42 8.16
N LEU A 203 6.06 -19.25 7.56
CA LEU A 203 7.14 -18.34 7.15
C LEU A 203 7.88 -17.73 8.35
N ALA A 204 7.23 -17.56 9.50
CA ALA A 204 7.84 -17.04 10.71
C ALA A 204 8.66 -18.09 11.48
N TYR A 205 8.45 -19.39 11.19
CA TYR A 205 9.08 -20.50 11.94
C TYR A 205 10.61 -20.40 12.06
N PRO A 206 11.37 -20.06 11.00
CA PRO A 206 12.83 -19.97 11.09
C PRO A 206 13.36 -18.83 11.97
N TYR A 207 12.50 -17.88 12.36
CA TYR A 207 12.89 -16.67 13.11
C TYR A 207 12.65 -16.77 14.62
N GLY A 208 12.23 -17.94 15.10
CA GLY A 208 12.11 -18.26 16.52
C GLY A 208 10.74 -17.94 17.13
N MET A 209 10.62 -18.27 18.41
CA MET A 209 9.34 -18.27 19.15
C MET A 209 8.64 -16.89 19.15
N TRP A 210 9.38 -15.80 19.34
CA TRP A 210 8.79 -14.47 19.37
C TRP A 210 8.21 -14.05 18.00
N ALA A 211 8.88 -14.39 16.91
CA ALA A 211 8.35 -14.14 15.57
C ALA A 211 7.07 -14.95 15.32
N LEU A 212 7.04 -16.22 15.74
CA LEU A 212 5.85 -17.06 15.67
C LEU A 212 4.69 -16.46 16.45
N LEU A 213 4.91 -16.08 17.71
CA LEU A 213 3.85 -15.53 18.57
C LEU A 213 3.31 -14.21 18.01
N CYS A 214 4.19 -13.26 17.66
CA CYS A 214 3.76 -11.98 17.09
C CYS A 214 2.98 -12.17 15.80
N THR A 215 3.44 -13.05 14.92
CA THR A 215 2.78 -13.35 13.63
C THR A 215 1.44 -14.04 13.86
N ALA A 216 1.38 -15.03 14.74
CA ALA A 216 0.13 -15.73 15.08
C ALA A 216 -0.90 -14.77 15.68
N VAL A 217 -0.49 -13.85 16.55
CA VAL A 217 -1.38 -12.83 17.13
C VAL A 217 -1.88 -11.87 16.05
N ALA A 218 -1.00 -11.34 15.19
CA ALA A 218 -1.36 -10.38 14.16
C ALA A 218 -2.33 -10.99 13.14
N PHE A 219 -2.00 -12.13 12.55
CA PHE A 219 -2.85 -12.79 11.55
C PHE A 219 -4.06 -13.48 12.17
N GLY A 220 -3.94 -13.99 13.41
CA GLY A 220 -5.06 -14.49 14.21
C GLY A 220 -6.11 -13.41 14.46
N PHE A 221 -5.68 -12.19 14.80
CA PHE A 221 -6.59 -11.05 14.92
C PHE A 221 -7.31 -10.73 13.58
N LEU A 222 -6.60 -10.77 12.45
CA LEU A 222 -7.22 -10.57 11.13
C LEU A 222 -8.27 -11.65 10.82
N LEU A 223 -8.00 -12.91 11.17
CA LEU A 223 -8.94 -14.00 11.02
C LEU A 223 -10.17 -13.82 11.91
N VAL A 224 -9.97 -13.58 13.22
CA VAL A 224 -11.07 -13.36 14.18
C VAL A 224 -11.95 -12.20 13.75
N ARG A 225 -11.34 -11.07 13.33
CA ARG A 225 -12.06 -9.93 12.78
C ARG A 225 -12.92 -10.33 11.58
N SER A 226 -12.38 -11.13 10.66
CA SER A 226 -13.08 -11.58 9.47
C SER A 226 -14.28 -12.46 9.81
N LEU A 227 -14.15 -13.33 10.81
CA LEU A 227 -15.23 -14.23 11.28
C LEU A 227 -16.31 -13.48 12.04
N LEU A 228 -15.95 -12.56 12.94
CA LEU A 228 -16.90 -11.85 13.79
C LEU A 228 -17.69 -10.80 13.04
N LEU A 229 -17.02 -9.93 12.28
CA LEU A 229 -17.67 -8.86 11.53
C LEU A 229 -18.40 -9.38 10.29
N GLY A 230 -17.93 -10.47 9.70
CA GLY A 230 -18.63 -11.12 8.58
C GLY A 230 -20.02 -11.65 8.92
N ARG A 231 -20.37 -11.78 10.20
CA ARG A 231 -21.69 -12.20 10.68
C ARG A 231 -22.70 -11.06 10.84
N ARG A 232 -22.23 -9.80 10.86
CA ARG A 232 -23.10 -8.62 11.07
C ARG A 232 -23.23 -7.85 9.75
N PRO A 233 -24.45 -7.84 9.12
CA PRO A 233 -24.67 -6.97 7.98
C PRO A 233 -24.55 -5.51 8.45
N MET A 234 -23.61 -4.76 7.90
CA MET A 234 -23.55 -3.33 8.13
C MET A 234 -24.74 -2.67 7.44
N LYS A 235 -25.48 -1.82 8.18
CA LYS A 235 -26.52 -0.99 7.58
C LYS A 235 -25.85 -0.03 6.58
N PRO A 236 -26.43 0.19 5.41
CA PRO A 236 -25.97 1.23 4.51
C PRO A 236 -26.14 2.58 5.23
N GLY A 237 -25.05 3.33 5.38
CA GLY A 237 -25.10 4.73 5.78
C GLY A 237 -25.52 5.62 4.61
#